data_678fc8e06a6616a60ddb2d0b01a6afff
#
_entry.id   678fc8e06a6616a60ddb2d0b01a6afff
#
_cell.length_a   1.000
_cell.length_b   1.000
_cell.length_c   1.000
_cell.angle_alpha   90.00
_cell.angle_beta   90.00
_cell.angle_gamma   90.00
#
_symmetry.space_group_name_H-M   'P 1'
#
loop_
_entity.id
_entity.type
_entity.pdbx_description
1 polymer ?
#
loop_
_entity_poly.entity_id
_entity_poly.type
_entity_poly.pdbx_seq_one_letter_code
_entity_poly.pdbx_strand_id
1 'polypeptide(L)'
;MNLKSLLMSSDERTVRILRRVLSDLEIDVTHCLAGDDAIRRISRQRFEAIIVDGANPEEAANVLVGAKAAPVNKRALAIVLVEAAVGLKGGFEMGAHFVLHKPFAVERAKASFRAVRALMKRERRLQMRVPVQIPVECYGSSRYKAKTLDLCEGGMAVQFAGPVAKESNLRFSFELPVINKTIEIYGDLAWESNSAQAGVRFKDATDEQRSILRRWVSSQLPEPESDDPPVNSRLTELSVGGCYLTTTSPFPRGTRVILSFKTADLKLRAGGVVLVAHPEVGMGVEFLQTTPEQREQAQRMIKTLRAQVDKNSELQVEPDGLERSSMDDSVATLQISPPSGNEDALVKLFRHKFQVPVETFMQEMRQKT
;
A
#
# COMPACT_ATOMS: atom_id res chain seq x y z
N MET A 1 -16.82 -12.10 -0.89
CA MET A 1 -16.47 -11.70 -2.30
C MET A 1 -15.00 -11.98 -2.50
N ASN A 2 -14.62 -12.87 -3.44
CA ASN A 2 -13.23 -13.23 -3.72
C ASN A 2 -12.41 -12.05 -4.24
N LEU A 3 -11.12 -12.04 -3.97
CA LEU A 3 -10.17 -11.12 -4.59
C LEU A 3 -9.98 -11.51 -6.05
N LYS A 4 -9.76 -10.53 -6.94
CA LYS A 4 -9.61 -10.75 -8.37
C LYS A 4 -8.23 -10.34 -8.84
N SER A 5 -7.60 -11.19 -9.64
CA SER A 5 -6.35 -10.86 -10.30
C SER A 5 -6.44 -11.07 -11.81
N LEU A 6 -5.69 -10.25 -12.57
CA LEU A 6 -5.41 -10.50 -13.96
C LEU A 6 -4.02 -11.10 -14.08
N LEU A 7 -3.86 -12.15 -14.87
CA LEU A 7 -2.57 -12.78 -15.19
C LEU A 7 -2.34 -12.72 -16.70
N MET A 8 -1.31 -11.98 -17.12
CA MET A 8 -0.85 -11.97 -18.52
C MET A 8 0.45 -12.77 -18.61
N SER A 9 0.40 -13.91 -19.28
CA SER A 9 1.57 -14.74 -19.58
C SER A 9 1.23 -15.74 -20.69
N SER A 10 2.16 -15.99 -21.59
CA SER A 10 2.09 -17.07 -22.60
C SER A 10 2.78 -18.36 -22.14
N ASP A 11 3.50 -18.34 -21.02
CA ASP A 11 4.16 -19.52 -20.46
C ASP A 11 3.16 -20.40 -19.70
N GLU A 12 2.74 -21.49 -20.33
CA GLU A 12 1.78 -22.44 -19.77
C GLU A 12 2.20 -23.01 -18.40
N ARG A 13 3.50 -23.22 -18.18
CA ARG A 13 4.01 -23.73 -16.90
C ARG A 13 3.80 -22.72 -15.79
N THR A 14 4.17 -21.48 -16.03
CA THR A 14 3.94 -20.36 -15.12
C THR A 14 2.45 -20.18 -14.83
N VAL A 15 1.63 -20.16 -15.86
CA VAL A 15 0.16 -20.03 -15.73
C VAL A 15 -0.43 -21.16 -14.88
N ARG A 16 -0.02 -22.41 -15.10
CA ARG A 16 -0.50 -23.56 -14.31
C ARG A 16 -0.13 -23.44 -12.83
N ILE A 17 1.12 -23.09 -12.53
CA ILE A 17 1.58 -22.91 -11.14
C ILE A 17 0.80 -21.78 -10.47
N LEU A 18 0.71 -20.62 -11.12
CA LEU A 18 0.06 -19.46 -10.52
C LEU A 18 -1.44 -19.65 -10.33
N ARG A 19 -2.13 -20.26 -11.29
CA ARG A 19 -3.55 -20.59 -11.11
C ARG A 19 -3.79 -21.47 -9.87
N ARG A 20 -2.94 -22.47 -9.65
CA ARG A 20 -3.01 -23.30 -8.45
C ARG A 20 -2.76 -22.50 -7.18
N VAL A 21 -1.67 -21.75 -7.14
CA VAL A 21 -1.29 -20.92 -5.97
C VAL A 21 -2.35 -19.89 -5.63
N LEU A 22 -2.86 -19.18 -6.64
CA LEU A 22 -3.87 -18.14 -6.44
C LEU A 22 -5.22 -18.75 -6.04
N SER A 23 -5.61 -19.90 -6.61
CA SER A 23 -6.80 -20.64 -6.19
C SER A 23 -6.70 -21.10 -4.73
N ASP A 24 -5.55 -21.62 -4.31
CA ASP A 24 -5.30 -22.01 -2.91
C ASP A 24 -5.42 -20.81 -1.94
N LEU A 25 -5.23 -19.61 -2.44
CA LEU A 25 -5.33 -18.34 -1.70
C LEU A 25 -6.68 -17.63 -1.92
N GLU A 26 -7.67 -18.29 -2.54
CA GLU A 26 -9.01 -17.75 -2.82
C GLU A 26 -8.96 -16.44 -3.65
N ILE A 27 -8.01 -16.36 -4.59
CA ILE A 27 -7.87 -15.27 -5.54
C ILE A 27 -8.31 -15.76 -6.91
N ASP A 28 -9.38 -15.17 -7.45
CA ASP A 28 -9.88 -15.47 -8.78
C ASP A 28 -8.92 -14.93 -9.85
N VAL A 29 -8.62 -15.75 -10.87
CA VAL A 29 -7.66 -15.40 -11.93
C VAL A 29 -8.34 -15.26 -13.27
N THR A 30 -8.23 -14.07 -13.86
CA THR A 30 -8.53 -13.81 -15.27
C THR A 30 -7.24 -13.89 -16.07
N HIS A 31 -7.11 -14.88 -16.95
CA HIS A 31 -5.89 -15.08 -17.74
C HIS A 31 -6.02 -14.46 -19.13
N CYS A 32 -4.93 -13.81 -19.58
CA CYS A 32 -4.74 -13.22 -20.91
C CYS A 32 -3.41 -13.70 -21.48
N LEU A 33 -3.36 -13.93 -22.80
CA LEU A 33 -2.14 -14.33 -23.50
C LEU A 33 -1.33 -13.12 -23.98
N ALA A 34 -1.99 -11.99 -24.27
CA ALA A 34 -1.40 -10.81 -24.86
C ALA A 34 -1.78 -9.53 -24.14
N GLY A 35 -0.91 -8.51 -24.22
CA GLY A 35 -1.06 -7.22 -23.57
C GLY A 35 -2.30 -6.45 -23.98
N ASP A 36 -2.67 -6.48 -25.28
CA ASP A 36 -3.86 -5.79 -25.77
C ASP A 36 -5.16 -6.32 -25.15
N ASP A 37 -5.28 -7.65 -24.94
CA ASP A 37 -6.42 -8.23 -24.25
C ASP A 37 -6.41 -7.85 -22.77
N ALA A 38 -5.24 -7.86 -22.15
CA ALA A 38 -5.06 -7.43 -20.78
C ALA A 38 -5.51 -5.97 -20.58
N ILE A 39 -5.08 -5.03 -21.43
CA ILE A 39 -5.45 -3.61 -21.38
C ILE A 39 -6.96 -3.42 -21.57
N ARG A 40 -7.58 -4.11 -22.54
CA ARG A 40 -9.04 -4.06 -22.73
C ARG A 40 -9.81 -4.50 -21.51
N ARG A 41 -9.34 -5.56 -20.80
CA ARG A 41 -10.00 -6.03 -19.59
C ARG A 41 -9.78 -5.10 -18.40
N ILE A 42 -8.56 -4.59 -18.23
CA ILE A 42 -8.18 -3.64 -17.19
C ILE A 42 -9.01 -2.36 -17.28
N SER A 43 -9.35 -1.90 -18.50
CA SER A 43 -10.17 -0.69 -18.68
C SER A 43 -11.65 -0.88 -18.28
N ARG A 44 -12.14 -2.11 -18.26
CA ARG A 44 -13.57 -2.43 -18.05
C ARG A 44 -13.88 -3.16 -16.74
N GLN A 45 -12.91 -3.86 -16.18
CA GLN A 45 -13.08 -4.70 -15.01
C GLN A 45 -12.11 -4.29 -13.91
N ARG A 46 -12.54 -4.44 -12.68
CA ARG A 46 -11.71 -4.17 -11.50
C ARG A 46 -10.95 -5.42 -11.10
N PHE A 47 -9.67 -5.22 -10.83
CA PHE A 47 -8.76 -6.22 -10.27
C PHE A 47 -8.04 -5.64 -9.05
N GLU A 48 -7.78 -6.45 -8.04
CA GLU A 48 -6.95 -6.08 -6.89
C GLU A 48 -5.45 -6.29 -7.18
N ALA A 49 -5.12 -7.19 -8.12
CA ALA A 49 -3.74 -7.38 -8.59
C ALA A 49 -3.68 -7.59 -10.10
N ILE A 50 -2.59 -7.13 -10.71
CA ILE A 50 -2.26 -7.31 -12.11
C ILE A 50 -0.87 -7.94 -12.17
N ILE A 51 -0.82 -9.17 -12.68
CA ILE A 51 0.37 -10.01 -12.75
C ILE A 51 0.76 -10.08 -14.23
N VAL A 52 1.96 -9.61 -14.56
CA VAL A 52 2.46 -9.60 -15.93
C VAL A 52 3.75 -10.39 -16.04
N ASP A 53 3.89 -11.13 -17.14
CA ASP A 53 5.12 -11.79 -17.49
C ASP A 53 6.08 -10.80 -18.14
N GLY A 54 7.26 -10.63 -17.54
CA GLY A 54 8.31 -9.72 -18.00
C GLY A 54 9.21 -10.33 -19.10
N ALA A 55 8.82 -11.44 -19.71
CA ALA A 55 9.53 -12.00 -20.85
C ALA A 55 9.60 -11.02 -22.03
N ASN A 56 8.56 -10.19 -22.21
CA ASN A 56 8.57 -9.01 -23.05
C ASN A 56 8.43 -7.75 -22.17
N PRO A 57 9.54 -7.08 -21.80
CA PRO A 57 9.52 -5.95 -20.88
C PRO A 57 8.69 -4.75 -21.36
N GLU A 58 8.68 -4.48 -22.65
CA GLU A 58 7.94 -3.37 -23.24
C GLU A 58 6.42 -3.60 -23.11
N GLU A 59 5.97 -4.80 -23.48
CA GLU A 59 4.56 -5.18 -23.37
C GLU A 59 4.10 -5.19 -21.90
N ALA A 60 4.93 -5.73 -20.99
CA ALA A 60 4.66 -5.74 -19.56
C ALA A 60 4.52 -4.32 -18.99
N ALA A 61 5.45 -3.41 -19.35
CA ALA A 61 5.40 -2.02 -18.93
C ALA A 61 4.14 -1.31 -19.45
N ASN A 62 3.77 -1.52 -20.72
CA ASN A 62 2.58 -0.94 -21.33
C ASN A 62 1.29 -1.38 -20.60
N VAL A 63 1.17 -2.65 -20.25
CA VAL A 63 0.03 -3.16 -19.46
C VAL A 63 -0.04 -2.51 -18.09
N LEU A 64 1.09 -2.34 -17.39
CA LEU A 64 1.13 -1.71 -16.09
C LEU A 64 0.83 -0.20 -16.16
N VAL A 65 1.29 0.50 -17.20
CA VAL A 65 0.92 1.90 -17.45
C VAL A 65 -0.59 2.01 -17.72
N GLY A 66 -1.15 1.12 -18.55
CA GLY A 66 -2.59 1.04 -18.79
C GLY A 66 -3.39 0.80 -17.52
N ALA A 67 -2.88 -0.03 -16.59
CA ALA A 67 -3.50 -0.27 -15.31
C ALA A 67 -3.54 0.98 -14.41
N LYS A 68 -2.44 1.72 -14.35
CA LYS A 68 -2.36 2.99 -13.59
C LYS A 68 -3.27 4.07 -14.18
N ALA A 69 -3.41 4.11 -15.50
CA ALA A 69 -4.28 5.05 -16.20
C ALA A 69 -5.77 4.71 -16.02
N ALA A 70 -6.12 3.43 -15.81
CA ALA A 70 -7.50 3.00 -15.64
C ALA A 70 -8.04 3.38 -14.24
N PRO A 71 -9.06 4.25 -14.11
CA PRO A 71 -9.55 4.71 -12.81
C PRO A 71 -9.95 3.59 -11.85
N VAL A 72 -10.52 2.49 -12.40
CA VAL A 72 -10.98 1.33 -11.62
C VAL A 72 -9.84 0.46 -11.10
N ASN A 73 -8.66 0.52 -11.72
CA ASN A 73 -7.49 -0.30 -11.41
C ASN A 73 -6.26 0.50 -10.93
N LYS A 74 -6.40 1.82 -10.78
CA LYS A 74 -5.31 2.70 -10.31
C LYS A 74 -4.68 2.23 -8.98
N ARG A 75 -5.39 1.42 -8.20
CA ARG A 75 -4.94 0.85 -6.91
C ARG A 75 -4.59 -0.63 -6.97
N ALA A 76 -4.64 -1.24 -8.15
CA ALA A 76 -4.26 -2.63 -8.29
C ALA A 76 -2.76 -2.81 -8.01
N LEU A 77 -2.42 -3.91 -7.34
CA LEU A 77 -1.03 -4.28 -7.11
C LEU A 77 -0.40 -4.77 -8.41
N ALA A 78 0.69 -4.14 -8.82
CA ALA A 78 1.46 -4.56 -9.99
C ALA A 78 2.50 -5.61 -9.60
N ILE A 79 2.48 -6.77 -10.25
CA ILE A 79 3.38 -7.89 -10.00
C ILE A 79 4.02 -8.27 -11.33
N VAL A 80 5.35 -8.32 -11.36
CA VAL A 80 6.11 -8.71 -12.57
C VAL A 80 6.85 -10.01 -12.30
N LEU A 81 6.70 -10.94 -13.24
CA LEU A 81 7.44 -12.20 -13.26
C LEU A 81 8.66 -12.00 -14.15
N VAL A 82 9.86 -12.12 -13.61
CA VAL A 82 11.10 -11.88 -14.34
C VAL A 82 11.97 -13.13 -14.41
N GLU A 83 12.73 -13.26 -15.51
CA GLU A 83 13.82 -14.22 -15.60
C GLU A 83 15.07 -13.66 -14.93
N ALA A 84 16.01 -14.54 -14.58
CA ALA A 84 17.26 -14.15 -13.91
C ALA A 84 18.05 -13.09 -14.72
N ALA A 85 17.97 -13.12 -16.03
CA ALA A 85 18.64 -12.17 -16.92
C ALA A 85 18.12 -10.73 -16.79
N VAL A 86 16.81 -10.55 -16.55
CA VAL A 86 16.18 -9.21 -16.39
C VAL A 86 16.46 -8.65 -14.99
N GLY A 87 16.54 -9.53 -14.02
CA GLY A 87 16.80 -9.20 -12.62
C GLY A 87 15.70 -8.38 -11.95
N LEU A 88 15.86 -8.15 -10.64
CA LEU A 88 14.91 -7.39 -9.82
C LEU A 88 14.77 -5.94 -10.29
N LYS A 89 15.89 -5.32 -10.66
CA LYS A 89 15.93 -3.92 -11.09
C LYS A 89 15.02 -3.67 -12.29
N GLY A 90 15.13 -4.50 -13.33
CA GLY A 90 14.27 -4.39 -14.50
C GLY A 90 12.78 -4.57 -14.18
N GLY A 91 12.42 -5.48 -13.26
CA GLY A 91 11.05 -5.64 -12.82
C GLY A 91 10.48 -4.39 -12.13
N PHE A 92 11.26 -3.75 -11.26
CA PHE A 92 10.83 -2.51 -10.60
C PHE A 92 10.80 -1.31 -11.56
N GLU A 93 11.72 -1.23 -12.52
CA GLU A 93 11.71 -0.19 -13.57
C GLU A 93 10.46 -0.26 -14.45
N MET A 94 9.88 -1.45 -14.66
CA MET A 94 8.57 -1.61 -15.31
C MET A 94 7.39 -1.09 -14.45
N GLY A 95 7.63 -0.68 -13.21
CA GLY A 95 6.61 -0.15 -12.31
C GLY A 95 5.93 -1.20 -11.44
N ALA A 96 6.57 -2.36 -11.24
CA ALA A 96 6.08 -3.39 -10.32
C ALA A 96 6.12 -2.94 -8.86
N HIS A 97 5.12 -3.36 -8.09
CA HIS A 97 5.18 -3.35 -6.63
C HIS A 97 5.90 -4.60 -6.12
N PHE A 98 5.62 -5.77 -6.71
CA PHE A 98 6.27 -7.04 -6.41
C PHE A 98 6.98 -7.59 -7.64
N VAL A 99 8.12 -8.23 -7.43
CA VAL A 99 8.86 -8.94 -8.47
C VAL A 99 9.10 -10.38 -8.02
N LEU A 100 8.78 -11.32 -8.90
CA LEU A 100 9.01 -12.75 -8.68
C LEU A 100 9.95 -13.30 -9.75
N HIS A 101 11.00 -14.01 -9.32
CA HIS A 101 11.94 -14.65 -10.24
C HIS A 101 11.42 -15.98 -10.76
N LYS A 102 11.49 -16.18 -12.07
CA LYS A 102 11.30 -17.47 -12.73
C LYS A 102 12.64 -18.23 -12.84
N PRO A 103 12.64 -19.56 -12.78
CA PRO A 103 11.53 -20.43 -12.37
C PRO A 103 11.32 -20.37 -10.87
N PHE A 104 10.08 -20.37 -10.42
CA PHE A 104 9.76 -20.39 -8.99
C PHE A 104 9.12 -21.73 -8.57
N ALA A 105 9.43 -22.16 -7.35
CA ALA A 105 8.76 -23.29 -6.72
C ALA A 105 7.38 -22.85 -6.22
N VAL A 106 6.42 -23.77 -6.20
CA VAL A 106 5.04 -23.52 -5.73
C VAL A 106 5.03 -22.90 -4.32
N GLU A 107 5.85 -23.44 -3.40
CA GLU A 107 5.89 -22.98 -2.02
C GLU A 107 6.41 -21.54 -1.89
N ARG A 108 7.41 -21.18 -2.69
CA ARG A 108 7.93 -19.79 -2.73
C ARG A 108 6.91 -18.83 -3.30
N ALA A 109 6.27 -19.19 -4.42
CA ALA A 109 5.19 -18.39 -4.99
C ALA A 109 4.06 -18.22 -3.97
N LYS A 110 3.65 -19.29 -3.27
CA LYS A 110 2.61 -19.24 -2.25
C LYS A 110 2.98 -18.31 -1.08
N ALA A 111 4.24 -18.35 -0.63
CA ALA A 111 4.72 -17.45 0.42
C ALA A 111 4.63 -15.98 -0.02
N SER A 112 5.15 -15.64 -1.21
CA SER A 112 5.08 -14.27 -1.75
C SER A 112 3.62 -13.81 -1.95
N PHE A 113 2.76 -14.67 -2.50
CA PHE A 113 1.36 -14.33 -2.73
C PHE A 113 0.51 -14.23 -1.45
N ARG A 114 0.94 -14.79 -0.31
CA ARG A 114 0.31 -14.49 0.99
C ARG A 114 0.49 -13.00 1.37
N ALA A 115 1.70 -12.44 1.22
CA ALA A 115 1.93 -11.03 1.45
C ALA A 115 1.14 -10.14 0.46
N VAL A 116 1.09 -10.56 -0.83
CA VAL A 116 0.26 -9.90 -1.84
C VAL A 116 -1.21 -9.93 -1.45
N ARG A 117 -1.75 -11.10 -1.05
CA ARG A 117 -3.15 -11.26 -0.62
C ARG A 117 -3.50 -10.36 0.57
N ALA A 118 -2.65 -10.33 1.59
CA ALA A 118 -2.85 -9.48 2.75
C ALA A 118 -2.93 -7.99 2.34
N LEU A 119 -2.04 -7.55 1.45
CA LEU A 119 -2.04 -6.19 0.93
C LEU A 119 -3.25 -5.92 0.00
N MET A 120 -3.67 -6.87 -0.85
CA MET A 120 -4.89 -6.78 -1.67
C MET A 120 -6.13 -6.57 -0.79
N LYS A 121 -6.29 -7.37 0.27
CA LYS A 121 -7.38 -7.21 1.24
C LYS A 121 -7.35 -5.83 1.89
N ARG A 122 -6.18 -5.38 2.30
CA ARG A 122 -6.00 -4.07 2.92
C ARG A 122 -6.35 -2.93 1.97
N GLU A 123 -5.79 -2.94 0.76
CA GLU A 123 -6.09 -1.91 -0.25
C GLU A 123 -7.56 -1.89 -0.64
N ARG A 124 -8.20 -3.05 -0.77
CA ARG A 124 -9.63 -3.16 -1.00
C ARG A 124 -10.44 -2.54 0.14
N ARG A 125 -10.05 -2.84 1.40
CA ARG A 125 -10.72 -2.29 2.59
C ARG A 125 -10.62 -0.76 2.65
N LEU A 126 -9.46 -0.19 2.31
CA LEU A 126 -9.25 1.26 2.23
C LEU A 126 -10.09 1.94 1.15
N GLN A 127 -10.55 1.17 0.16
CA GLN A 127 -11.44 1.66 -0.91
C GLN A 127 -12.92 1.48 -0.58
N MET A 128 -13.26 0.76 0.48
CA MET A 128 -14.65 0.59 0.88
C MET A 128 -15.22 1.93 1.33
N ARG A 129 -16.45 2.18 0.89
CA ARG A 129 -17.21 3.35 1.28
C ARG A 129 -18.15 2.97 2.41
N VAL A 130 -18.11 3.74 3.46
CA VAL A 130 -19.00 3.57 4.63
C VAL A 130 -20.23 4.43 4.40
N PRO A 131 -21.42 3.83 4.26
CA PRO A 131 -22.66 4.59 4.25
C PRO A 131 -22.83 5.35 5.56
N VAL A 132 -22.87 6.67 5.49
CA VAL A 132 -23.01 7.51 6.68
C VAL A 132 -23.61 8.87 6.29
N GLN A 133 -24.51 9.38 7.11
CA GLN A 133 -25.12 10.70 6.94
C GLN A 133 -24.51 11.67 7.94
N ILE A 134 -23.57 12.47 7.49
CA ILE A 134 -22.88 13.50 8.28
C ILE A 134 -23.21 14.86 7.64
N PRO A 135 -23.60 15.89 8.42
CA PRO A 135 -23.71 17.25 7.91
C PRO A 135 -22.35 17.73 7.38
N VAL A 136 -22.36 18.34 6.19
CA VAL A 136 -21.17 18.86 5.51
C VAL A 136 -21.42 20.30 5.15
N GLU A 137 -20.46 21.16 5.47
CA GLU A 137 -20.38 22.51 4.96
C GLU A 137 -19.38 22.54 3.80
N CYS A 138 -19.80 23.06 2.68
CA CYS A 138 -18.96 23.21 1.50
C CYS A 138 -18.79 24.71 1.21
N TYR A 139 -17.55 25.12 1.02
CA TYR A 139 -17.15 26.52 0.78
C TYR A 139 -16.50 26.61 -0.59
N GLY A 140 -17.10 27.42 -1.46
CA GLY A 140 -16.60 27.88 -2.76
C GLY A 140 -16.84 29.37 -2.89
N SER A 141 -17.32 29.83 -4.04
CA SER A 141 -17.82 31.20 -4.23
C SER A 141 -18.98 31.52 -3.29
N SER A 142 -19.71 30.49 -2.87
CA SER A 142 -20.80 30.55 -1.90
C SER A 142 -20.64 29.43 -0.86
N ARG A 143 -21.43 29.52 0.22
CA ARG A 143 -21.51 28.45 1.23
C ARG A 143 -22.67 27.54 0.90
N TYR A 144 -22.41 26.26 0.76
CA TYR A 144 -23.39 25.22 0.49
C TYR A 144 -23.52 24.29 1.68
N LYS A 145 -24.74 23.81 1.94
CA LYS A 145 -25.00 22.75 2.92
C LYS A 145 -25.23 21.44 2.19
N ALA A 146 -24.63 20.38 2.70
CA ALA A 146 -24.78 19.03 2.18
C ALA A 146 -24.84 18.00 3.31
N LYS A 147 -25.17 16.76 2.97
CA LYS A 147 -25.02 15.58 3.84
C LYS A 147 -24.25 14.52 3.08
N THR A 148 -23.38 13.80 3.76
CA THR A 148 -22.76 12.63 3.16
C THR A 148 -23.78 11.55 2.90
N LEU A 149 -23.58 10.79 1.82
CA LEU A 149 -24.24 9.53 1.52
C LEU A 149 -23.34 8.36 1.88
N ASP A 150 -22.05 8.56 1.63
CA ASP A 150 -20.98 7.65 2.02
C ASP A 150 -19.64 8.40 2.18
N LEU A 151 -18.69 7.78 2.89
CA LEU A 151 -17.36 8.34 3.13
C LEU A 151 -16.31 7.23 3.02
N CYS A 152 -15.14 7.55 2.42
CA CYS A 152 -13.95 6.73 2.40
C CYS A 152 -12.70 7.60 2.61
N GLU A 153 -11.50 7.00 2.67
CA GLU A 153 -10.24 7.74 2.85
C GLU A 153 -9.99 8.78 1.75
N GLY A 154 -10.40 8.51 0.50
CA GLY A 154 -10.10 9.34 -0.66
C GLY A 154 -11.23 10.24 -1.14
N GLY A 155 -12.39 10.23 -0.48
CA GLY A 155 -13.54 11.03 -0.91
C GLY A 155 -14.85 10.64 -0.27
N MET A 156 -15.90 11.32 -0.68
CA MET A 156 -17.26 11.11 -0.20
C MET A 156 -18.26 11.26 -1.32
N ALA A 157 -19.45 10.66 -1.19
CA ALA A 157 -20.62 11.07 -1.92
C ALA A 157 -21.47 11.95 -1.02
N VAL A 158 -22.00 13.01 -1.58
CA VAL A 158 -22.82 14.00 -0.85
C VAL A 158 -24.14 14.28 -1.55
N GLN A 159 -25.14 14.61 -0.77
CA GLN A 159 -26.40 15.19 -1.20
C GLN A 159 -26.41 16.67 -0.82
N PHE A 160 -26.39 17.56 -1.78
CA PHE A 160 -26.53 18.99 -1.55
C PHE A 160 -28.00 19.39 -1.29
N ALA A 161 -28.17 20.44 -0.52
CA ALA A 161 -29.49 21.01 -0.24
C ALA A 161 -30.05 21.81 -1.43
N GLY A 162 -29.22 22.12 -2.42
CA GLY A 162 -29.57 22.88 -3.62
C GLY A 162 -28.49 22.75 -4.70
N PRO A 163 -28.65 23.43 -5.85
CA PRO A 163 -27.70 23.41 -6.93
C PRO A 163 -26.35 23.99 -6.48
N VAL A 164 -25.28 23.39 -6.91
CA VAL A 164 -23.92 23.82 -6.64
C VAL A 164 -23.28 24.33 -7.93
N ALA A 165 -22.57 25.44 -7.85
CA ALA A 165 -21.78 25.92 -8.97
C ALA A 165 -20.67 24.89 -9.30
N LYS A 166 -20.40 24.69 -10.59
CA LYS A 166 -19.26 23.87 -11.03
C LYS A 166 -17.96 24.59 -10.74
N GLU A 167 -17.43 24.38 -9.56
CA GLU A 167 -16.19 24.96 -9.09
C GLU A 167 -15.17 23.86 -8.80
N SER A 168 -13.91 24.16 -9.03
CA SER A 168 -12.80 23.32 -8.62
C SER A 168 -12.26 23.79 -7.25
N ASN A 169 -11.63 22.86 -6.54
CA ASN A 169 -10.96 23.12 -5.27
C ASN A 169 -11.89 23.67 -4.17
N LEU A 170 -13.05 23.03 -4.01
CA LEU A 170 -13.99 23.34 -2.93
C LEU A 170 -13.41 22.89 -1.58
N ARG A 171 -13.65 23.68 -0.52
CA ARG A 171 -13.29 23.31 0.85
C ARG A 171 -14.50 22.68 1.55
N PHE A 172 -14.33 21.51 2.11
CA PHE A 172 -15.34 20.75 2.84
C PHE A 172 -14.99 20.69 4.32
N SER A 173 -15.98 20.94 5.18
CA SER A 173 -15.86 20.82 6.63
C SER A 173 -16.96 19.90 7.16
N PHE A 174 -16.58 18.88 7.92
CA PHE A 174 -17.49 17.93 8.53
C PHE A 174 -16.88 17.31 9.79
N GLU A 175 -17.73 16.87 10.72
CA GLU A 175 -17.33 16.24 11.96
C GLU A 175 -17.54 14.72 11.88
N LEU A 176 -16.47 13.96 12.16
CA LEU A 176 -16.52 12.50 12.18
C LEU A 176 -17.20 12.01 13.48
N PRO A 177 -18.31 11.25 13.37
CA PRO A 177 -18.98 10.70 14.53
C PRO A 177 -18.05 9.75 15.31
N VAL A 178 -18.36 9.55 16.60
CA VAL A 178 -17.62 8.70 17.55
C VAL A 178 -16.30 9.31 18.02
N ILE A 179 -15.52 9.88 17.14
CA ILE A 179 -14.23 10.52 17.50
C ILE A 179 -14.34 12.04 17.69
N ASN A 180 -15.50 12.63 17.33
CA ASN A 180 -15.83 14.05 17.47
C ASN A 180 -14.70 14.97 16.97
N LYS A 181 -14.11 14.62 15.81
CA LYS A 181 -13.03 15.38 15.18
C LYS A 181 -13.50 16.02 13.88
N THR A 182 -13.36 17.34 13.80
CA THR A 182 -13.66 18.10 12.59
C THR A 182 -12.56 17.89 11.56
N ILE A 183 -12.95 17.57 10.32
CA ILE A 183 -12.07 17.46 9.17
C ILE A 183 -12.38 18.62 8.24
N GLU A 184 -11.35 19.39 7.90
CA GLU A 184 -11.38 20.39 6.86
C GLU A 184 -10.48 19.95 5.72
N ILE A 185 -11.03 19.75 4.52
CA ILE A 185 -10.31 19.17 3.40
C ILE A 185 -10.76 19.79 2.08
N TYR A 186 -9.82 19.95 1.16
CA TYR A 186 -10.13 20.36 -0.21
C TYR A 186 -10.51 19.17 -1.06
N GLY A 187 -11.39 19.42 -2.06
CA GLY A 187 -11.80 18.39 -2.99
C GLY A 187 -12.42 18.95 -4.27
N ASP A 188 -12.42 18.10 -5.31
CA ASP A 188 -13.10 18.38 -6.56
C ASP A 188 -14.33 17.50 -6.70
N LEU A 189 -15.33 18.02 -7.39
CA LEU A 189 -16.49 17.24 -7.82
C LEU A 189 -16.05 16.28 -8.94
N ALA A 190 -16.06 14.99 -8.66
CA ALA A 190 -15.68 13.95 -9.60
C ALA A 190 -16.82 13.57 -10.54
N TRP A 191 -18.05 13.68 -10.05
CA TRP A 191 -19.29 13.47 -10.80
C TRP A 191 -20.47 14.21 -10.11
N GLU A 192 -21.46 14.56 -10.87
CA GLU A 192 -22.70 15.16 -10.40
C GLU A 192 -23.89 14.43 -11.02
N SER A 193 -25.01 14.35 -10.29
CA SER A 193 -26.28 13.84 -10.79
C SER A 193 -27.35 14.92 -10.80
N ASN A 194 -28.39 14.69 -11.59
CA ASN A 194 -29.57 15.60 -11.67
C ASN A 194 -30.34 15.71 -10.34
N SER A 195 -30.08 14.83 -9.38
CA SER A 195 -30.66 14.80 -8.03
C SER A 195 -29.88 15.58 -6.98
N ALA A 196 -29.01 16.51 -7.39
CA ALA A 196 -28.09 17.25 -6.50
C ALA A 196 -27.17 16.37 -5.67
N GLN A 197 -26.88 15.15 -6.15
CA GLN A 197 -25.87 14.29 -5.59
C GLN A 197 -24.56 14.48 -6.33
N ALA A 198 -23.45 14.45 -5.60
CA ALA A 198 -22.14 14.55 -6.19
C ALA A 198 -21.13 13.63 -5.49
N GLY A 199 -20.18 13.15 -6.27
CA GLY A 199 -18.98 12.49 -5.74
C GLY A 199 -17.86 13.50 -5.58
N VAL A 200 -17.32 13.58 -4.39
CA VAL A 200 -16.18 14.45 -4.05
C VAL A 200 -14.92 13.59 -3.96
N ARG A 201 -13.87 14.00 -4.65
CA ARG A 201 -12.51 13.45 -4.51
C ARG A 201 -11.68 14.40 -3.66
N PHE A 202 -11.14 13.92 -2.54
CA PHE A 202 -10.29 14.71 -1.67
C PHE A 202 -8.95 15.02 -2.34
N LYS A 203 -8.49 16.27 -2.19
CA LYS A 203 -7.20 16.78 -2.62
C LYS A 203 -6.40 17.27 -1.40
N ASP A 204 -5.09 17.27 -1.53
CA ASP A 204 -4.15 17.86 -0.58
C ASP A 204 -4.40 17.49 0.90
N ALA A 205 -4.97 16.29 1.11
CA ALA A 205 -5.16 15.76 2.45
C ALA A 205 -3.79 15.55 3.13
N THR A 206 -3.64 16.13 4.31
CA THR A 206 -2.44 15.91 5.13
C THR A 206 -2.36 14.46 5.60
N ASP A 207 -1.17 13.99 5.97
CA ASP A 207 -0.99 12.63 6.50
C ASP A 207 -1.81 12.41 7.78
N GLU A 208 -1.97 13.45 8.60
CA GLU A 208 -2.83 13.40 9.78
C GLU A 208 -4.29 13.20 9.40
N GLN A 209 -4.82 13.99 8.46
CA GLN A 209 -6.21 13.86 7.99
C GLN A 209 -6.46 12.48 7.37
N ARG A 210 -5.55 11.98 6.54
CA ARG A 210 -5.63 10.63 5.97
C ARG A 210 -5.64 9.55 7.06
N SER A 211 -4.76 9.69 8.06
CA SER A 211 -4.69 8.76 9.19
C SER A 211 -6.00 8.72 10.00
N ILE A 212 -6.59 9.89 10.25
CA ILE A 212 -7.85 10.00 10.96
C ILE A 212 -8.99 9.38 10.16
N LEU A 213 -9.15 9.74 8.87
CA LEU A 213 -10.16 9.17 7.98
C LEU A 213 -10.03 7.65 7.89
N ARG A 214 -8.80 7.15 7.69
CA ARG A 214 -8.51 5.72 7.62
C ARG A 214 -8.90 4.99 8.89
N ARG A 215 -8.53 5.53 10.05
CA ARG A 215 -8.88 4.95 11.36
C ARG A 215 -10.38 4.91 11.55
N TRP A 216 -11.06 6.00 11.23
CA TRP A 216 -12.50 6.08 11.35
C TRP A 216 -13.21 5.11 10.39
N VAL A 217 -12.87 5.10 9.10
CA VAL A 217 -13.42 4.14 8.13
C VAL A 217 -13.18 2.70 8.57
N SER A 218 -11.97 2.40 9.05
CA SER A 218 -11.64 1.06 9.54
C SER A 218 -12.47 0.65 10.77
N SER A 219 -12.83 1.57 11.64
CA SER A 219 -13.67 1.28 12.82
C SER A 219 -15.15 1.06 12.48
N GLN A 220 -15.60 1.56 11.33
CA GLN A 220 -16.99 1.38 10.88
C GLN A 220 -17.19 0.10 10.05
N LEU A 221 -16.11 -0.49 9.57
CA LEU A 221 -16.15 -1.74 8.81
C LEU A 221 -16.06 -2.94 9.78
N PRO A 222 -16.72 -4.06 9.47
CA PRO A 222 -16.58 -5.28 10.28
C PRO A 222 -15.10 -5.66 10.41
N GLU A 223 -14.74 -6.28 11.51
CA GLU A 223 -13.37 -6.75 11.70
C GLU A 223 -12.95 -7.61 10.50
N PRO A 224 -11.71 -7.44 10.00
CA PRO A 224 -11.24 -8.30 8.92
C PRO A 224 -11.29 -9.75 9.40
N GLU A 225 -11.89 -10.61 8.59
CA GLU A 225 -11.76 -12.04 8.82
C GLU A 225 -10.28 -12.36 9.01
N SER A 226 -9.95 -13.04 10.08
CA SER A 226 -8.57 -13.28 10.56
C SER A 226 -7.76 -14.26 9.70
N ASP A 227 -8.17 -14.46 8.44
CA ASP A 227 -7.64 -15.51 7.57
C ASP A 227 -6.22 -15.29 7.04
N ASP A 228 -5.68 -14.08 7.19
CA ASP A 228 -4.29 -13.81 6.80
C ASP A 228 -3.45 -13.58 8.06
N PRO A 229 -2.73 -14.60 8.51
CA PRO A 229 -1.83 -14.43 9.64
C PRO A 229 -0.79 -13.36 9.30
N PRO A 230 -0.39 -12.53 10.28
CA PRO A 230 0.68 -11.57 10.09
C PRO A 230 1.95 -12.26 9.59
N VAL A 231 2.74 -11.55 8.80
CA VAL A 231 4.02 -12.07 8.33
C VAL A 231 4.99 -12.10 9.51
N ASN A 232 5.39 -13.31 9.91
CA ASN A 232 6.44 -13.45 10.91
C ASN A 232 7.79 -13.11 10.29
N SER A 233 8.51 -12.22 10.94
CA SER A 233 9.79 -11.70 10.46
C SER A 233 10.80 -11.66 11.62
N ARG A 234 12.05 -11.98 11.32
CA ARG A 234 13.14 -11.92 12.31
C ARG A 234 13.82 -10.57 12.23
N LEU A 235 13.98 -9.92 13.37
CA LEU A 235 14.77 -8.70 13.47
C LEU A 235 16.26 -9.02 13.27
N THR A 236 16.88 -8.35 12.29
CA THR A 236 18.32 -8.55 12.00
C THR A 236 19.13 -7.31 12.39
N GLU A 237 18.60 -6.11 12.09
CA GLU A 237 19.26 -4.84 12.42
C GLU A 237 18.25 -3.86 13.00
N LEU A 238 18.70 -3.02 13.93
CA LEU A 238 17.86 -2.04 14.63
C LEU A 238 18.60 -0.74 14.88
N SER A 239 18.03 0.35 14.42
CA SER A 239 18.48 1.71 14.70
C SER A 239 17.40 2.55 15.37
N VAL A 240 17.64 3.85 15.56
CA VAL A 240 16.64 4.80 16.08
C VAL A 240 15.59 5.13 15.01
N GLY A 241 15.98 5.09 13.74
CA GLY A 241 15.12 5.44 12.60
C GLY A 241 14.38 4.25 12.00
N GLY A 242 14.89 3.01 12.15
CA GLY A 242 14.32 1.87 11.46
C GLY A 242 14.90 0.53 11.85
N CYS A 243 14.48 -0.51 11.14
CA CYS A 243 14.96 -1.87 11.33
C CYS A 243 15.01 -2.63 10.01
N TYR A 244 15.85 -3.67 9.95
CA TYR A 244 15.83 -4.66 8.89
C TYR A 244 15.25 -5.97 9.41
N LEU A 245 14.30 -6.51 8.64
CA LEU A 245 13.53 -7.70 8.98
C LEU A 245 13.78 -8.78 7.93
N THR A 246 14.31 -9.93 8.34
CA THR A 246 14.44 -11.10 7.48
C THR A 246 13.12 -11.83 7.40
N THR A 247 12.64 -12.03 6.17
CA THR A 247 11.39 -12.74 5.87
C THR A 247 11.42 -13.26 4.43
N THR A 248 10.74 -14.37 4.18
CA THR A 248 10.56 -14.93 2.83
C THR A 248 9.49 -14.19 2.02
N SER A 249 8.69 -13.36 2.67
CA SER A 249 7.54 -12.67 2.06
C SER A 249 7.56 -11.18 2.42
N PRO A 250 8.58 -10.42 1.96
CA PRO A 250 8.64 -8.99 2.24
C PRO A 250 7.50 -8.25 1.56
N PHE A 251 6.96 -7.23 2.24
CA PHE A 251 6.06 -6.28 1.60
C PHE A 251 6.81 -5.35 0.65
N PRO A 252 6.16 -4.86 -0.40
CA PRO A 252 6.82 -3.98 -1.38
C PRO A 252 7.20 -2.64 -0.77
N ARG A 253 8.17 -1.98 -1.41
CA ARG A 253 8.56 -0.60 -1.09
C ARG A 253 7.34 0.33 -1.11
N GLY A 254 7.27 1.26 -0.15
CA GLY A 254 6.14 2.16 0.03
C GLY A 254 4.95 1.55 0.75
N THR A 255 5.04 0.29 1.21
CA THR A 255 4.00 -0.28 2.07
C THR A 255 4.11 0.31 3.48
N ARG A 256 3.03 0.90 3.98
CA ARG A 256 2.89 1.15 5.41
C ARG A 256 2.61 -0.16 6.11
N VAL A 257 3.31 -0.40 7.19
CA VAL A 257 3.21 -1.62 7.99
C VAL A 257 3.03 -1.29 9.46
N ILE A 258 2.38 -2.21 10.16
CA ILE A 258 2.30 -2.22 11.61
C ILE A 258 3.22 -3.35 12.10
N LEU A 259 4.25 -2.98 12.81
CA LEU A 259 5.16 -3.90 13.48
C LEU A 259 4.59 -4.21 14.86
N SER A 260 4.41 -5.48 15.17
CA SER A 260 3.92 -5.95 16.46
C SER A 260 4.95 -6.86 17.09
N PHE A 261 5.36 -6.52 18.30
CA PHE A 261 6.21 -7.33 19.14
C PHE A 261 5.41 -7.83 20.33
N LYS A 262 5.36 -9.13 20.53
CA LYS A 262 4.61 -9.77 21.61
C LYS A 262 5.54 -10.63 22.45
N THR A 263 5.45 -10.43 23.78
CA THR A 263 5.96 -11.37 24.79
C THR A 263 4.79 -11.82 25.66
N ALA A 264 5.03 -12.69 26.65
CA ALA A 264 3.98 -13.15 27.55
C ALA A 264 3.22 -11.98 28.22
N ASP A 265 3.94 -10.91 28.62
CA ASP A 265 3.43 -9.81 29.43
C ASP A 265 3.32 -8.48 28.66
N LEU A 266 3.81 -8.40 27.43
CA LEU A 266 3.94 -7.14 26.72
C LEU A 266 3.53 -7.27 25.24
N LYS A 267 2.68 -6.35 24.80
CA LYS A 267 2.34 -6.18 23.39
C LYS A 267 2.67 -4.76 22.97
N LEU A 268 3.70 -4.61 22.15
CA LEU A 268 4.09 -3.34 21.55
C LEU A 268 3.70 -3.29 20.09
N ARG A 269 3.34 -2.10 19.61
CA ARG A 269 3.06 -1.83 18.21
C ARG A 269 3.75 -0.54 17.80
N ALA A 270 4.30 -0.52 16.58
CA ALA A 270 4.85 0.68 15.96
C ALA A 270 4.49 0.70 14.47
N GLY A 271 4.20 1.88 13.95
CA GLY A 271 4.02 2.08 12.52
C GLY A 271 5.37 2.21 11.81
N GLY A 272 5.43 1.73 10.57
CA GLY A 272 6.61 1.88 9.72
C GLY A 272 6.26 1.95 8.24
N VAL A 273 7.26 2.30 7.42
CA VAL A 273 7.18 2.28 5.96
C VAL A 273 8.32 1.42 5.41
N VAL A 274 8.01 0.52 4.51
CA VAL A 274 9.01 -0.29 3.82
C VAL A 274 9.77 0.58 2.81
N LEU A 275 11.05 0.80 3.03
CA LEU A 275 11.92 1.59 2.14
C LEU A 275 12.69 0.72 1.15
N VAL A 276 13.02 -0.51 1.52
CA VAL A 276 13.68 -1.49 0.66
C VAL A 276 13.08 -2.86 0.87
N ALA A 277 12.89 -3.59 -0.21
CA ALA A 277 12.39 -4.96 -0.18
C ALA A 277 13.33 -5.83 -1.04
N HIS A 278 13.86 -6.86 -0.45
CA HIS A 278 14.66 -7.89 -1.12
C HIS A 278 13.84 -9.18 -1.11
N PRO A 279 13.26 -9.57 -2.27
CA PRO A 279 12.47 -10.79 -2.37
C PRO A 279 13.18 -12.00 -1.77
N GLU A 280 12.46 -12.80 -1.00
CA GLU A 280 12.95 -14.00 -0.32
C GLU A 280 14.03 -13.76 0.78
N VAL A 281 14.47 -12.53 0.98
CA VAL A 281 15.52 -12.18 1.96
C VAL A 281 14.96 -11.35 3.10
N GLY A 282 14.31 -10.24 2.80
CA GLY A 282 13.77 -9.37 3.84
C GLY A 282 13.40 -7.97 3.37
N MET A 283 13.15 -7.09 4.35
CA MET A 283 12.76 -5.71 4.11
C MET A 283 13.34 -4.76 5.16
N GLY A 284 13.73 -3.57 4.71
CA GLY A 284 14.11 -2.46 5.56
C GLY A 284 12.91 -1.55 5.80
N VAL A 285 12.61 -1.30 7.06
CA VAL A 285 11.46 -0.52 7.50
C VAL A 285 11.94 0.71 8.27
N GLU A 286 11.48 1.89 7.85
CA GLU A 286 11.63 3.13 8.60
C GLU A 286 10.47 3.28 9.58
N PHE A 287 10.72 3.62 10.83
CA PHE A 287 9.67 3.89 11.81
C PHE A 287 8.94 5.19 11.52
N LEU A 288 7.61 5.18 11.57
CA LEU A 288 6.80 6.39 11.50
C LEU A 288 6.95 7.18 12.82
N GLN A 289 7.44 8.41 12.73
CA GLN A 289 7.71 9.29 13.87
C GLN A 289 7.16 10.72 13.65
N THR A 290 6.18 10.86 12.78
CA THR A 290 5.60 12.17 12.42
C THR A 290 4.80 12.76 13.57
N THR A 291 4.01 11.95 14.27
CA THR A 291 3.21 12.39 15.42
C THR A 291 3.89 12.08 16.76
N PRO A 292 3.58 12.79 17.85
CA PRO A 292 4.09 12.47 19.18
C PRO A 292 3.81 11.03 19.62
N GLU A 293 2.60 10.53 19.33
CA GLU A 293 2.21 9.14 19.62
C GLU A 293 3.07 8.11 18.87
N GLN A 294 3.31 8.35 17.59
CA GLN A 294 4.15 7.47 16.77
C GLN A 294 5.59 7.44 17.29
N ARG A 295 6.14 8.62 17.66
CA ARG A 295 7.48 8.71 18.25
C ARG A 295 7.58 7.93 19.55
N GLU A 296 6.59 8.06 20.41
CA GLU A 296 6.57 7.33 21.68
C GLU A 296 6.47 5.80 21.46
N GLN A 297 5.60 5.36 20.55
CA GLN A 297 5.46 3.94 20.19
C GLN A 297 6.77 3.38 19.63
N ALA A 298 7.42 4.07 18.69
CA ALA A 298 8.71 3.68 18.14
C ALA A 298 9.79 3.61 19.21
N GLN A 299 9.92 4.63 20.06
CA GLN A 299 10.90 4.67 21.12
C GLN A 299 10.71 3.55 22.15
N ARG A 300 9.47 3.26 22.56
CA ARG A 300 9.17 2.13 23.46
C ARG A 300 9.56 0.81 22.83
N MET A 301 9.24 0.59 21.56
CA MET A 301 9.61 -0.62 20.83
C MET A 301 11.13 -0.78 20.74
N ILE A 302 11.84 0.26 20.31
CA ILE A 302 13.31 0.26 20.18
C ILE A 302 13.98 -0.04 21.54
N LYS A 303 13.53 0.64 22.61
CA LYS A 303 14.07 0.43 23.95
C LYS A 303 13.89 -1.01 24.41
N THR A 304 12.72 -1.59 24.18
CA THR A 304 12.44 -2.97 24.58
C THR A 304 13.23 -3.98 23.75
N LEU A 305 13.30 -3.81 22.44
CA LEU A 305 14.06 -4.70 21.55
C LEU A 305 15.57 -4.67 21.83
N ARG A 306 16.12 -3.49 22.19
CA ARG A 306 17.53 -3.35 22.60
C ARG A 306 17.82 -3.97 23.96
N ALA A 307 16.85 -3.96 24.87
CA ALA A 307 17.02 -4.57 26.20
C ALA A 307 16.93 -6.10 26.16
N GLN A 308 16.34 -6.67 25.12
CA GLN A 308 16.30 -8.11 24.93
C GLN A 308 17.63 -8.57 24.29
N VAL A 309 18.39 -9.33 25.05
CA VAL A 309 19.73 -9.83 24.67
C VAL A 309 19.69 -10.81 23.48
N ASP A 310 18.55 -11.41 23.20
CA ASP A 310 18.37 -12.32 22.06
C ASP A 310 18.18 -11.56 20.75
N LYS A 311 19.23 -11.57 19.91
CA LYS A 311 19.20 -11.05 18.52
C LYS A 311 18.16 -11.71 17.60
N ASN A 312 17.34 -12.61 18.12
CA ASN A 312 16.36 -13.41 17.39
C ASN A 312 14.90 -12.98 17.69
N SER A 313 14.67 -11.73 18.03
CA SER A 313 13.30 -11.24 18.27
C SER A 313 12.45 -11.37 17.02
N GLU A 314 11.36 -12.11 17.13
CA GLU A 314 10.36 -12.22 16.07
C GLU A 314 9.35 -11.07 16.17
N LEU A 315 9.13 -10.40 15.05
CA LEU A 315 8.10 -9.40 14.89
C LEU A 315 7.02 -9.88 13.94
N GLN A 316 5.79 -9.61 14.29
CA GLN A 316 4.66 -9.79 13.39
C GLN A 316 4.47 -8.51 12.60
N VAL A 317 4.40 -8.62 11.28
CA VAL A 317 4.24 -7.48 10.37
C VAL A 317 2.92 -7.61 9.62
N GLU A 318 2.09 -6.59 9.73
CA GLU A 318 0.81 -6.48 9.06
C GLU A 318 0.83 -5.28 8.11
N PRO A 319 0.30 -5.38 6.86
CA PRO A 319 0.23 -4.24 5.97
C PRO A 319 -0.86 -3.27 6.42
N ASP A 320 -0.58 -1.97 6.37
CA ASP A 320 -1.54 -0.90 6.61
C ASP A 320 -1.93 -0.13 5.33
N GLY A 321 -1.40 -0.51 4.18
CA GLY A 321 -1.67 0.02 2.85
C GLY A 321 -0.43 0.54 2.15
N LEU A 322 -0.55 0.85 0.85
CA LEU A 322 0.52 1.47 0.08
C LEU A 322 0.53 2.98 0.30
N GLU A 323 1.72 3.54 0.52
CA GLU A 323 1.90 4.99 0.44
C GLU A 323 1.71 5.47 -1.00
N ARG A 324 1.03 6.58 -1.14
CA ARG A 324 0.92 7.29 -2.41
C ARG A 324 1.77 8.52 -2.33
N SER A 325 2.70 8.65 -3.24
CA SER A 325 3.23 9.97 -3.52
C SER A 325 2.09 10.83 -4.06
N SER A 326 1.92 12.01 -3.50
CA SER A 326 0.97 13.05 -3.92
C SER A 326 1.29 13.63 -5.32
N MET A 327 2.24 13.08 -6.03
CA MET A 327 2.60 13.40 -7.40
C MET A 327 2.15 12.29 -8.35
N ASP A 328 0.94 12.47 -8.87
CA ASP A 328 0.55 11.91 -10.16
C ASP A 328 1.37 12.67 -11.22
N ASP A 329 2.06 11.94 -12.10
CA ASP A 329 2.86 12.41 -13.25
C ASP A 329 4.32 12.81 -13.00
N SER A 330 5.14 11.87 -12.68
CA SER A 330 6.50 11.67 -13.26
C SER A 330 7.25 10.64 -12.44
N VAL A 331 8.10 9.87 -13.10
CA VAL A 331 9.01 8.83 -12.58
C VAL A 331 9.29 8.99 -11.09
N ALA A 332 8.64 8.17 -10.26
CA ALA A 332 8.52 8.36 -8.83
C ALA A 332 9.86 8.33 -8.11
N THR A 333 10.44 9.49 -7.98
CA THR A 333 11.28 9.77 -6.83
C THR A 333 10.33 9.97 -5.66
N LEU A 334 10.27 9.02 -4.72
CA LEU A 334 9.63 9.25 -3.43
C LEU A 334 10.23 10.54 -2.86
N GLN A 335 9.48 11.63 -2.88
CA GLN A 335 9.82 12.82 -2.12
C GLN A 335 9.52 12.51 -0.65
N ILE A 336 10.41 11.75 -0.08
CA ILE A 336 10.55 11.62 1.36
C ILE A 336 11.05 13.00 1.80
N SER A 337 10.34 13.62 2.72
CA SER A 337 10.67 14.95 3.28
C SER A 337 12.19 15.12 3.45
N PRO A 338 12.76 16.28 3.08
CA PRO A 338 14.21 16.46 3.20
C PRO A 338 14.62 16.21 4.65
N PRO A 339 15.75 15.54 4.88
CA PRO A 339 16.22 15.21 6.20
C PRO A 339 16.54 16.50 6.96
N SER A 340 15.80 16.74 8.03
CA SER A 340 16.23 17.70 9.05
C SER A 340 17.35 17.04 9.86
N GLY A 341 18.57 17.47 9.62
CA GLY A 341 19.80 17.26 10.37
C GLY A 341 19.97 15.90 11.10
N ASN A 342 20.98 15.11 10.72
CA ASN A 342 21.33 13.78 11.27
C ASN A 342 20.37 12.64 10.90
N GLU A 343 20.25 12.37 9.62
CA GLU A 343 19.53 11.18 9.15
C GLU A 343 20.21 9.90 9.66
N ASP A 344 19.42 9.00 10.22
CA ASP A 344 19.88 7.70 10.71
C ASP A 344 20.60 6.90 9.62
N ALA A 345 21.79 6.36 9.94
CA ALA A 345 22.69 5.71 8.97
C ALA A 345 22.04 4.49 8.29
N LEU A 346 21.20 3.74 9.01
CA LEU A 346 20.50 2.57 8.48
C LEU A 346 19.38 3.01 7.53
N VAL A 347 18.61 4.01 7.90
CA VAL A 347 17.53 4.58 7.06
C VAL A 347 18.12 5.20 5.79
N LYS A 348 19.24 5.91 5.91
CA LYS A 348 19.97 6.44 4.74
C LYS A 348 20.39 5.34 3.77
N LEU A 349 20.89 4.21 4.30
CA LEU A 349 21.22 3.04 3.48
C LEU A 349 19.97 2.54 2.71
N PHE A 350 18.83 2.40 3.39
CA PHE A 350 17.58 1.94 2.79
C PHE A 350 17.10 2.86 1.66
N ARG A 351 17.23 4.17 1.83
CA ARG A 351 16.79 5.16 0.84
C ARG A 351 17.66 5.19 -0.41
N HIS A 352 18.98 5.07 -0.25
CA HIS A 352 19.93 5.25 -1.36
C HIS A 352 20.36 3.96 -2.04
N LYS A 353 20.24 2.81 -1.38
CA LYS A 353 20.79 1.53 -1.87
C LYS A 353 19.73 0.47 -2.16
N PHE A 354 18.48 0.85 -2.39
CA PHE A 354 17.39 -0.11 -2.65
C PHE A 354 17.51 -0.87 -3.98
N GLN A 355 18.38 -0.42 -4.91
CA GLN A 355 18.63 -1.03 -6.22
C GLN A 355 19.94 -1.84 -6.27
N VAL A 356 20.69 -1.89 -5.18
CA VAL A 356 21.98 -2.61 -5.11
C VAL A 356 21.72 -4.12 -4.95
N PRO A 357 22.59 -5.00 -5.48
CA PRO A 357 22.50 -6.43 -5.22
C PRO A 357 22.43 -6.75 -3.73
N VAL A 358 21.66 -7.77 -3.37
CA VAL A 358 21.36 -8.11 -1.97
C VAL A 358 22.63 -8.36 -1.17
N GLU A 359 23.60 -9.07 -1.75
CA GLU A 359 24.87 -9.40 -1.10
C GLU A 359 25.65 -8.13 -0.71
N THR A 360 25.76 -7.18 -1.64
CA THR A 360 26.43 -5.89 -1.41
C THR A 360 25.69 -5.07 -0.36
N PHE A 361 24.34 -5.03 -0.44
CA PHE A 361 23.51 -4.35 0.55
C PHE A 361 23.70 -4.93 1.95
N MET A 362 23.71 -6.25 2.10
CA MET A 362 23.89 -6.94 3.39
C MET A 362 25.30 -6.73 3.97
N GLN A 363 26.32 -6.63 3.11
CA GLN A 363 27.69 -6.30 3.54
C GLN A 363 27.78 -4.87 4.07
N GLU A 364 27.23 -3.90 3.34
CA GLU A 364 27.22 -2.49 3.76
C GLU A 364 26.40 -2.28 5.04
N MET A 365 25.30 -3.01 5.20
CA MET A 365 24.47 -2.95 6.39
C MET A 365 25.24 -3.40 7.65
N ARG A 366 25.98 -4.51 7.55
CA ARG A 366 26.81 -5.03 8.67
C ARG A 366 27.98 -4.13 9.05
N GLN A 367 28.45 -3.26 8.14
CA GLN A 367 29.54 -2.32 8.42
C GLN A 367 29.08 -1.05 9.13
N LYS A 368 27.78 -0.76 9.14
CA LYS A 368 27.21 0.49 9.71
C LYS A 368 26.54 0.30 11.06
N THR A 369 26.41 -0.92 11.51
CA THR A 369 25.94 -1.35 12.84
C THR A 369 27.11 -1.68 13.75
#